data_d2fa222ebb4dc97249bd15d1b90346c2
#
_entry.id   d2fa222ebb4dc97249bd15d1b90346c2
#
_cell.length_a   1.000
_cell.length_b   1.000
_cell.length_c   1.000
_cell.angle_alpha   90.00
_cell.angle_beta   90.00
_cell.angle_gamma   90.00
#
_symmetry.space_group_name_H-M   'P 1'
#
loop_
_entity.id
_entity.type
_entity.pdbx_description
1 polymer ?
#
loop_
_entity_poly.entity_id
_entity_poly.type
_entity_poly.pdbx_seq_one_letter_code
_entity_poly.pdbx_strand_id
1 'polypeptide(L)'
;AEEKQDDKIVAPMPGKVVKIPVRKGDRLETGDTVVVLEAMKMQSNYKVSSACVVKDILVSEGDSVDNNQVLMTLDLLKDDSYE
;
A
#
# COMPACT_ATOMS: atom_id res chain seq x y z
N ALA A 1 -5.01 22.76 1.88
CA ALA A 1 -4.18 21.69 2.43
C ALA A 1 -3.72 20.77 1.33
N GLU A 2 -2.52 20.37 1.40
CA GLU A 2 -2.03 19.45 0.41
C GLU A 2 -2.34 18.04 0.74
N GLU A 3 -2.50 17.29 -0.29
CA GLU A 3 -2.64 15.86 -0.17
C GLU A 3 -1.26 15.26 -0.22
N LYS A 4 -0.97 14.40 0.72
CA LYS A 4 0.28 13.68 0.72
C LYS A 4 0.00 12.21 0.77
N GLN A 5 0.81 11.45 0.07
CA GLN A 5 0.80 10.02 0.21
C GLN A 5 1.33 9.69 1.61
N ASP A 6 0.60 8.88 2.35
CA ASP A 6 1.12 8.39 3.61
C ASP A 6 2.26 7.44 3.34
N ASP A 7 3.18 7.34 4.29
CA ASP A 7 4.30 6.43 4.15
C ASP A 7 3.92 5.03 4.60
N LYS A 8 2.65 4.71 4.60
CA LYS A 8 2.18 3.37 4.93
C LYS A 8 0.85 3.13 4.27
N ILE A 9 0.55 1.85 4.07
CA ILE A 9 -0.72 1.42 3.54
C ILE A 9 -1.52 0.84 4.69
N VAL A 10 -2.72 1.34 4.86
CA VAL A 10 -3.57 0.99 5.99
C VAL A 10 -4.88 0.45 5.44
N ALA A 11 -5.40 -0.60 6.07
CA ALA A 11 -6.69 -1.17 5.67
C ALA A 11 -7.81 -0.23 6.11
N PRO A 12 -8.66 0.21 5.19
CA PRO A 12 -9.77 1.11 5.56
C PRO A 12 -10.93 0.37 6.19
N MET A 13 -10.93 -0.95 6.10
CA MET A 13 -12.00 -1.78 6.67
C MET A 13 -11.45 -3.17 6.88
N PRO A 14 -12.09 -3.99 7.74
CA PRO A 14 -11.65 -5.36 7.91
C PRO A 14 -11.81 -6.14 6.63
N GLY A 15 -10.88 -7.03 6.37
CA GLY A 15 -10.93 -7.84 5.17
C GLY A 15 -9.84 -8.88 5.17
N LYS A 16 -9.57 -9.42 3.99
CA LYS A 16 -8.57 -10.45 3.82
C LYS A 16 -7.62 -10.05 2.70
N VAL A 17 -6.34 -10.29 2.90
CA VAL A 17 -5.34 -9.99 1.89
C VAL A 17 -5.41 -11.08 0.83
N VAL A 18 -5.78 -10.70 -0.37
CA VAL A 18 -5.89 -11.63 -1.49
C VAL A 18 -4.55 -11.77 -2.19
N LYS A 19 -3.88 -10.62 -2.39
CA LYS A 19 -2.65 -10.63 -3.16
C LYS A 19 -1.79 -9.45 -2.76
N ILE A 20 -0.48 -9.67 -2.76
CA ILE A 20 0.50 -8.61 -2.58
C ILE A 20 1.44 -8.68 -3.77
N PRO A 21 1.18 -7.89 -4.82
CA PRO A 21 1.96 -8.00 -6.06
C PRO A 21 3.33 -7.32 -6.01
N VAL A 22 3.77 -6.92 -4.83
CA VAL A 22 5.05 -6.24 -4.68
C VAL A 22 5.86 -6.94 -3.60
N ARG A 23 7.15 -6.60 -3.53
CA ARG A 23 8.05 -7.17 -2.54
C ARG A 23 8.79 -6.05 -1.83
N LYS A 24 9.32 -6.39 -0.66
CA LYS A 24 10.18 -5.47 0.06
C LYS A 24 11.33 -5.02 -0.83
N GLY A 25 11.53 -3.73 -0.90
CA GLY A 25 12.59 -3.16 -1.72
C GLY A 25 12.15 -2.77 -3.12
N ASP A 26 10.94 -3.13 -3.54
CA ASP A 26 10.47 -2.77 -4.87
C ASP A 26 10.26 -1.27 -4.97
N ARG A 27 10.62 -0.73 -6.12
CA ARG A 27 10.33 0.66 -6.43
C ARG A 27 9.00 0.73 -7.15
N LEU A 28 8.15 1.64 -6.72
CA LEU A 28 6.80 1.78 -7.23
C LEU A 28 6.60 3.15 -7.83
N GLU A 29 5.76 3.20 -8.85
CA GLU A 29 5.36 4.44 -9.48
C GLU A 29 3.93 4.76 -9.10
N THR A 30 3.56 6.01 -9.27
CA THR A 30 2.18 6.43 -9.02
C THR A 30 1.22 5.52 -9.79
N GLY A 31 0.24 5.01 -9.06
CA GLY A 31 -0.78 4.15 -9.65
C GLY A 31 -0.49 2.67 -9.56
N ASP A 32 0.68 2.28 -9.09
CA ASP A 32 0.98 0.86 -8.94
C ASP A 32 0.17 0.26 -7.80
N THR A 33 -0.32 -0.95 -8.03
CA THR A 33 -1.08 -1.67 -7.00
C THR A 33 -0.13 -2.33 -6.03
N VAL A 34 -0.37 -2.14 -4.74
CA VAL A 34 0.49 -2.68 -3.70
C VAL A 34 -0.18 -3.81 -2.93
N VAL A 35 -1.49 -3.81 -2.85
CA VAL A 35 -2.19 -4.87 -2.15
C VAL A 35 -3.62 -4.96 -2.68
N VAL A 36 -4.14 -6.17 -2.71
CA VAL A 36 -5.53 -6.42 -3.08
C VAL A 36 -6.20 -7.00 -1.85
N LEU A 37 -7.26 -6.34 -1.39
CA LEU A 37 -8.02 -6.79 -0.24
C LEU A 37 -9.41 -7.21 -0.69
N GLU A 38 -9.93 -8.22 -0.02
CA GLU A 38 -11.30 -8.67 -0.23
C GLU A 38 -12.10 -8.38 1.03
N ALA A 39 -13.21 -7.69 0.87
CA ALA A 39 -14.12 -7.40 1.97
C ALA A 39 -15.52 -7.40 1.40
N MET A 40 -16.45 -8.02 2.13
CA MET A 40 -17.85 -8.03 1.73
C MET A 40 -18.05 -8.53 0.31
N LYS A 41 -17.28 -9.56 -0.06
CA LYS A 41 -17.37 -10.22 -1.37
C LYS A 41 -16.92 -9.34 -2.53
N MET A 42 -16.19 -8.28 -2.23
CA MET A 42 -15.63 -7.41 -3.25
C MET A 42 -14.15 -7.30 -3.06
N GLN A 43 -13.43 -7.17 -4.15
CA GLN A 43 -11.99 -6.99 -4.11
C GLN A 43 -11.66 -5.54 -4.44
N SER A 44 -10.72 -4.99 -3.70
CA SER A 44 -10.27 -3.63 -3.92
C SER A 44 -8.77 -3.61 -4.12
N ASN A 45 -8.33 -2.89 -5.12
CA ASN A 45 -6.90 -2.72 -5.39
C ASN A 45 -6.45 -1.42 -4.74
N TYR A 46 -5.43 -1.52 -3.91
CA TYR A 46 -4.89 -0.34 -3.22
C TYR A 46 -3.63 0.07 -3.93
N LYS A 47 -3.58 1.33 -4.32
CA LYS A 47 -2.53 1.86 -5.17
C LYS A 47 -1.80 2.98 -4.46
N VAL A 48 -0.55 3.20 -4.86
CA VAL A 48 0.19 4.32 -4.32
C VAL A 48 -0.11 5.56 -5.14
N SER A 49 -0.08 6.70 -4.47
CA SER A 49 -0.36 7.97 -5.13
C SER A 49 0.91 8.75 -5.44
N SER A 50 2.07 8.22 -5.13
CA SER A 50 3.32 8.84 -5.51
C SER A 50 4.41 7.78 -5.53
N ALA A 51 5.51 8.09 -6.20
CA ALA A 51 6.62 7.15 -6.32
C ALA A 51 7.18 6.84 -4.94
N CYS A 52 7.51 5.58 -4.71
CA CYS A 52 8.00 5.15 -3.40
C CYS A 52 8.70 3.82 -3.54
N VAL A 53 9.31 3.39 -2.44
CA VAL A 53 9.94 2.07 -2.35
C VAL A 53 9.26 1.34 -1.20
N VAL A 54 9.00 0.05 -1.39
CA VAL A 54 8.40 -0.76 -0.33
C VAL A 54 9.45 -0.97 0.76
N LYS A 55 9.16 -0.45 1.95
CA LYS A 55 10.08 -0.54 3.07
C LYS A 55 9.90 -1.85 3.82
N ASP A 56 8.68 -2.11 4.27
CA ASP A 56 8.37 -3.36 4.96
C ASP A 56 6.97 -3.79 4.58
N ILE A 57 6.77 -5.10 4.53
CA ILE A 57 5.46 -5.68 4.32
C ILE A 57 5.10 -6.41 5.62
N LEU A 58 4.01 -6.00 6.25
CA LEU A 58 3.67 -6.45 7.60
C LEU A 58 2.62 -7.55 7.61
N VAL A 59 2.10 -7.92 6.45
CA VAL A 59 1.09 -8.96 6.33
C VAL A 59 1.47 -9.87 5.17
N SER A 60 0.79 -11.00 5.09
CA SER A 60 1.02 -11.97 4.01
C SER A 60 -0.28 -12.23 3.28
N GLU A 61 -0.17 -12.74 2.06
CA GLU A 61 -1.35 -13.15 1.32
C GLU A 61 -2.10 -14.20 2.14
N GLY A 62 -3.41 -14.02 2.24
CA GLY A 62 -4.25 -14.88 3.04
C GLY A 62 -4.52 -14.40 4.45
N ASP A 63 -3.82 -13.37 4.90
CA ASP A 63 -4.03 -12.85 6.25
C ASP A 63 -5.33 -12.08 6.33
N SER A 64 -5.95 -12.13 7.52
CA SER A 64 -7.08 -11.26 7.82
C SER A 64 -6.54 -9.99 8.44
N VAL A 65 -7.17 -8.88 8.12
CA VAL A 65 -6.73 -7.58 8.62
C VAL A 65 -7.91 -6.84 9.21
N ASP A 66 -7.61 -5.98 10.16
CA ASP A 66 -8.62 -5.18 10.84
C ASP A 66 -8.63 -3.77 10.28
N ASN A 67 -9.69 -3.06 10.63
CA ASN A 67 -9.82 -1.65 10.29
C ASN A 67 -8.61 -0.87 10.82
N ASN A 68 -8.02 -0.06 9.96
CA ASN A 68 -6.86 0.77 10.30
C ASN A 68 -5.58 0.00 10.61
N GLN A 69 -5.54 -1.28 10.27
CA GLN A 69 -4.32 -2.04 10.46
C GLN A 69 -3.29 -1.65 9.40
N VAL A 70 -2.06 -1.44 9.80
CA VAL A 70 -0.98 -1.11 8.87
C VAL A 70 -0.58 -2.38 8.14
N LEU A 71 -0.60 -2.33 6.82
CA LEU A 71 -0.30 -3.48 5.98
C LEU A 71 1.12 -3.44 5.46
N MET A 72 1.63 -2.24 5.22
CA MET A 72 2.89 -2.07 4.53
C MET A 72 3.42 -0.69 4.85
N THR A 73 4.72 -0.55 4.99
CA THR A 73 5.34 0.76 5.13
C THR A 73 6.13 1.07 3.88
N LEU A 74 6.18 2.34 3.55
CA LEU A 74 6.77 2.82 2.30
C LEU A 74 7.79 3.89 2.60
N ASP A 75 8.76 4.00 1.68
CA ASP A 75 9.75 5.04 1.72
C ASP A 75 9.44 5.96 0.56
N LEU A 76 8.89 7.11 0.84
CA LEU A 76 8.46 8.01 -0.22
C LEU A 76 9.66 8.63 -0.89
N LEU A 77 9.64 8.67 -2.20
CA LEU A 77 10.72 9.27 -2.96
C LEU A 77 10.44 10.75 -3.12
N LYS A 78 11.44 11.54 -2.88
CA LYS A 78 11.30 12.97 -3.05
C LYS A 78 11.45 13.32 -4.50
N ASP A 79 10.69 14.32 -4.89
CA ASP A 79 10.81 14.85 -6.22
C ASP A 79 11.88 15.93 -6.19
N ASP A 80 13.02 15.64 -6.77
CA ASP A 80 14.12 16.56 -6.77
C ASP A 80 14.19 17.40 -8.00
N SER A 81 13.20 17.37 -8.75
CA SER A 81 13.27 18.11 -9.95
C SER A 81 13.10 19.54 -9.64
N TYR A 82 13.32 20.11 -8.90
CA TYR A 82 13.24 21.41 -8.66
C TYR A 82 14.36 22.03 -8.31
N GLU A 83 14.51 22.14 -8.44
CA GLU A 83 15.30 22.47 -8.16
C GLU A 83 15.40 23.06 -8.31
#